data_63c1245c41cba92a70eca6eb68826f94
#
_entry.id   63c1245c41cba92a70eca6eb68826f94
#
_cell.length_a   1.000
_cell.length_b   1.000
_cell.length_c   1.000
_cell.angle_alpha   90.00
_cell.angle_beta   90.00
_cell.angle_gamma   90.00
#
_symmetry.space_group_name_H-M   'P 1'
#
loop_
_entity.id
_entity.type
_entity.pdbx_description
1 polymer ?
#
loop_
_entity_poly.entity_id
_entity_poly.type
_entity_poly.pdbx_seq_one_letter_code
_entity_poly.pdbx_strand_id
1 'polypeptide(L)'
;MPDTRGPYTEPGPIVVGRRPGVVEEMVMIARMWRGWVRTEQANAYVAYITGTGLREYAATPGNLGCQMWTRDLEDGRTEVLTVSWWESRAAIIGFAGSDIEAAVFYPEDDEYLVDRETTVSHFEVAAAQAG
;
A
#
# COMPACT_ATOMS: atom_id res chain seq x y z
N MET A 1 -15.64 8.39 -11.84
CA MET A 1 -14.91 8.48 -11.83
C MET A 1 -14.54 8.30 -12.44
N PRO A 2 -14.43 8.43 -13.01
CA PRO A 2 -13.89 8.24 -13.71
C PRO A 2 -13.10 7.74 -13.76
N ASP A 3 -12.92 7.61 -14.34
CA ASP A 3 -12.06 7.07 -14.25
C ASP A 3 -11.26 7.58 -13.92
N THR A 4 -11.53 8.01 -13.67
CA THR A 4 -10.70 8.38 -13.24
C THR A 4 -10.04 7.90 -12.63
N ARG A 5 -9.81 7.93 -12.71
CA ARG A 5 -9.16 7.14 -12.09
C ARG A 5 -8.13 7.69 -11.30
N GLY A 6 -8.20 8.39 -10.60
CA GLY A 6 -7.45 8.94 -9.60
C GLY A 6 -6.00 8.55 -9.64
N PRO A 7 -5.28 8.48 -8.54
CA PRO A 7 -3.88 8.06 -8.61
C PRO A 7 -3.72 6.60 -8.99
N TYR A 8 -4.76 5.81 -8.79
CA TYR A 8 -4.69 4.40 -9.13
C TYR A 8 -5.05 4.21 -10.59
N THR A 9 -4.15 3.61 -11.32
CA THR A 9 -4.41 3.18 -12.68
C THR A 9 -4.48 1.67 -12.64
N GLU A 10 -5.56 1.15 -13.17
CA GLU A 10 -5.71 -0.28 -13.20
C GLU A 10 -4.53 -0.90 -13.91
N PRO A 11 -3.86 -1.87 -13.34
CA PRO A 11 -2.74 -2.52 -14.02
C PRO A 11 -3.25 -3.22 -15.26
N GLY A 12 -2.35 -3.49 -16.17
CA GLY A 12 -2.68 -4.24 -17.36
C GLY A 12 -3.11 -5.64 -17.03
N PRO A 13 -3.13 -6.52 -18.00
CA PRO A 13 -3.58 -7.89 -17.75
C PRO A 13 -2.84 -8.52 -16.60
N ILE A 14 -3.59 -9.17 -15.73
CA ILE A 14 -3.04 -9.80 -14.56
C ILE A 14 -2.81 -11.27 -14.85
N VAL A 15 -1.63 -11.73 -14.51
CA VAL A 15 -1.33 -13.16 -14.63
C VAL A 15 -1.90 -13.84 -13.40
N VAL A 16 -2.95 -14.62 -13.59
CA VAL A 16 -3.61 -15.33 -12.51
C VAL A 16 -3.07 -16.75 -12.51
N GLY A 17 -2.41 -17.11 -11.44
CA GLY A 17 -1.75 -18.40 -11.34
C GLY A 17 -0.53 -18.43 -12.23
N ARG A 18 0.00 -19.63 -12.38
CA ARG A 18 1.20 -19.81 -13.16
C ARG A 18 1.00 -20.83 -14.22
N ARG A 19 1.61 -20.57 -15.35
CA ARG A 19 1.68 -21.53 -16.44
C ARG A 19 3.11 -22.00 -16.56
N PRO A 20 3.32 -23.22 -17.06
CA PRO A 20 4.68 -23.69 -17.27
C PRO A 20 5.47 -22.68 -18.10
N GLY A 21 6.66 -22.34 -17.63
CA GLY A 21 7.53 -21.40 -18.34
C GLY A 21 7.24 -19.95 -18.06
N VAL A 22 6.20 -19.62 -17.30
CA VAL A 22 5.90 -18.23 -16.94
C VAL A 22 6.71 -17.85 -15.72
N VAL A 23 7.37 -16.69 -15.81
CA VAL A 23 8.20 -16.21 -14.71
C VAL A 23 7.35 -15.68 -13.58
N GLU A 24 7.82 -15.95 -12.37
CA GLU A 24 7.06 -15.58 -11.18
C GLU A 24 6.91 -14.08 -10.98
N GLU A 25 7.90 -13.31 -11.44
CA GLU A 25 7.85 -11.87 -11.25
C GLU A 25 6.69 -11.22 -11.99
N MET A 26 5.99 -11.97 -12.83
CA MET A 26 4.80 -11.43 -13.49
C MET A 26 3.58 -11.45 -12.58
N VAL A 27 3.67 -12.05 -11.40
CA VAL A 27 2.58 -12.07 -10.45
C VAL A 27 2.62 -10.78 -9.63
N MET A 28 1.54 -10.01 -9.70
CA MET A 28 1.45 -8.75 -8.98
C MET A 28 1.31 -9.01 -7.48
N ILE A 29 1.98 -8.20 -6.68
CA ILE A 29 1.97 -8.32 -5.23
C ILE A 29 1.23 -7.13 -4.64
N ALA A 30 0.32 -7.38 -3.71
CA ALA A 30 -0.31 -6.34 -2.89
C ALA A 30 0.38 -6.30 -1.54
N ARG A 31 0.72 -5.10 -1.08
CA ARG A 31 1.37 -4.86 0.20
C ARG A 31 0.44 -4.03 1.05
N MET A 32 0.22 -4.43 2.31
CA MET A 32 -0.72 -3.77 3.19
C MET A 32 -0.10 -3.52 4.55
N TRP A 33 -0.30 -2.30 5.08
CA TRP A 33 0.09 -1.89 6.43
C TRP A 33 -1.10 -1.28 7.14
N ARG A 34 -1.15 -1.41 8.47
CA ARG A 34 -2.25 -0.89 9.28
C ARG A 34 -1.72 -0.12 10.48
N GLY A 35 -2.40 1.00 10.78
CA GLY A 35 -2.14 1.76 11.99
C GLY A 35 -3.42 2.43 12.47
N TRP A 36 -3.30 3.16 13.58
CA TRP A 36 -4.46 3.84 14.19
C TRP A 36 -4.04 5.23 14.62
N VAL A 37 -4.92 6.21 14.38
CA VAL A 37 -4.73 7.59 14.80
C VAL A 37 -6.00 8.03 15.52
N ARG A 38 -5.92 9.15 16.25
CA ARG A 38 -7.15 9.76 16.77
C ARG A 38 -7.97 10.26 15.60
N THR A 39 -9.28 10.11 15.70
CA THR A 39 -10.18 10.49 14.61
C THR A 39 -10.02 11.97 14.23
N GLU A 40 -9.85 12.84 15.22
CA GLU A 40 -9.70 14.26 14.95
C GLU A 40 -8.40 14.60 14.20
N GLN A 41 -7.44 13.68 14.18
CA GLN A 41 -6.18 13.88 13.44
C GLN A 41 -6.11 13.09 12.15
N ALA A 42 -7.17 12.38 11.80
CA ALA A 42 -7.12 11.48 10.64
C ALA A 42 -6.85 12.23 9.35
N ASN A 43 -7.52 13.36 9.13
CA ASN A 43 -7.31 14.12 7.89
C ASN A 43 -5.87 14.64 7.79
N ALA A 44 -5.31 15.09 8.90
CA ALA A 44 -3.92 15.58 8.90
C ALA A 44 -2.96 14.44 8.62
N TYR A 45 -3.21 13.26 9.18
CA TYR A 45 -2.35 12.12 8.93
C TYR A 45 -2.43 11.65 7.48
N VAL A 46 -3.63 11.63 6.90
CA VAL A 46 -3.79 11.27 5.49
C VAL A 46 -2.99 12.23 4.61
N ALA A 47 -3.05 13.54 4.91
CA ALA A 47 -2.29 14.52 4.15
C ALA A 47 -0.78 14.28 4.30
N TYR A 48 -0.33 13.95 5.50
CA TYR A 48 1.08 13.68 5.76
C TYR A 48 1.55 12.46 4.97
N ILE A 49 0.81 11.37 5.01
CA ILE A 49 1.19 10.14 4.32
C ILE A 49 1.10 10.31 2.81
N THR A 50 0.17 11.13 2.32
CA THR A 50 0.09 11.41 0.89
C THR A 50 1.39 12.02 0.39
N GLY A 51 1.99 12.90 1.18
CA GLY A 51 3.24 13.57 0.80
C GLY A 51 4.50 12.80 1.15
N THR A 52 4.40 11.71 1.88
CA THR A 52 5.56 10.90 2.28
C THR A 52 5.44 9.48 1.74
N GLY A 53 4.74 8.61 2.44
CA GLY A 53 4.68 7.20 2.08
C GLY A 53 4.09 6.94 0.72
N LEU A 54 2.94 7.54 0.43
CA LEU A 54 2.30 7.30 -0.87
C LEU A 54 3.13 7.86 -2.01
N ARG A 55 3.76 9.01 -1.79
CA ARG A 55 4.62 9.59 -2.80
C ARG A 55 5.81 8.68 -3.08
N GLU A 56 6.41 8.14 -2.03
CA GLU A 56 7.56 7.26 -2.20
C GLU A 56 7.20 5.93 -2.82
N TYR A 57 6.04 5.38 -2.47
CA TYR A 57 5.55 4.21 -3.18
C TYR A 57 5.51 4.49 -4.69
N ALA A 58 4.83 5.58 -5.06
CA ALA A 58 4.60 5.89 -6.46
C ALA A 58 5.89 6.15 -7.22
N ALA A 59 6.92 6.64 -6.53
CA ALA A 59 8.20 6.94 -7.16
C ALA A 59 9.11 5.73 -7.28
N THR A 60 8.80 4.62 -6.63
CA THR A 60 9.66 3.44 -6.65
C THR A 60 9.40 2.63 -7.92
N PRO A 61 10.44 2.29 -8.70
CA PRO A 61 10.26 1.47 -9.89
C PRO A 61 9.60 0.15 -9.55
N GLY A 62 8.62 -0.23 -10.36
CA GLY A 62 7.86 -1.46 -10.15
C GLY A 62 6.61 -1.27 -9.30
N ASN A 63 6.38 -0.08 -8.77
CA ASN A 63 5.10 0.22 -8.11
C ASN A 63 4.03 0.43 -9.16
N LEU A 64 2.87 -0.19 -8.96
CA LEU A 64 1.75 -0.13 -9.90
C LEU A 64 0.61 0.75 -9.40
N GLY A 65 0.73 1.28 -8.19
CA GLY A 65 -0.27 2.16 -7.61
C GLY A 65 -0.34 1.97 -6.12
N CYS A 66 -0.96 2.94 -5.43
CA CYS A 66 -1.12 2.87 -3.99
C CYS A 66 -2.36 3.66 -3.59
N GLN A 67 -2.90 3.30 -2.44
CA GLN A 67 -4.07 3.94 -1.88
C GLN A 67 -3.94 3.96 -0.37
N MET A 68 -4.67 4.86 0.27
CA MET A 68 -4.82 4.87 1.70
C MET A 68 -6.29 4.77 2.02
N TRP A 69 -6.63 3.84 2.91
CA TRP A 69 -8.01 3.57 3.30
C TRP A 69 -8.17 3.93 4.77
N THR A 70 -9.32 4.47 5.12
CA THR A 70 -9.60 4.82 6.51
C THR A 70 -10.98 4.33 6.90
N ARG A 71 -11.13 4.10 8.21
CA ARG A 71 -12.42 3.74 8.76
C ARG A 71 -12.45 4.22 10.22
N ASP A 72 -13.48 4.99 10.59
CA ASP A 72 -13.63 5.43 11.96
C ASP A 72 -14.13 4.28 12.82
N LEU A 73 -13.56 4.17 14.01
CA LEU A 73 -13.96 3.18 14.99
C LEU A 73 -14.78 3.87 16.08
N GLU A 74 -15.49 3.07 16.89
CA GLU A 74 -16.38 3.65 17.89
C GLU A 74 -15.66 4.20 19.11
N ASP A 75 -14.37 3.90 19.25
CA ASP A 75 -13.59 4.28 20.41
C ASP A 75 -12.81 5.59 20.21
N GLY A 76 -13.14 6.37 19.20
CA GLY A 76 -12.48 7.65 18.95
C GLY A 76 -11.21 7.54 18.11
N ARG A 77 -10.90 6.33 17.62
CA ARG A 77 -9.77 6.13 16.76
C ARG A 77 -10.23 5.93 15.32
N THR A 78 -9.35 6.22 14.40
CA THR A 78 -9.53 5.90 12.99
C THR A 78 -8.47 4.91 12.59
N GLU A 79 -8.90 3.80 12.01
CA GLU A 79 -7.99 2.81 11.46
C GLU A 79 -7.56 3.29 10.07
N VAL A 80 -6.26 3.21 9.80
CA VAL A 80 -5.71 3.63 8.51
C VAL A 80 -4.92 2.47 7.92
N LEU A 81 -5.10 2.26 6.64
CA LEU A 81 -4.35 1.25 5.90
C LEU A 81 -3.66 1.91 4.71
N THR A 82 -2.44 1.49 4.43
CA THR A 82 -1.84 1.78 3.13
C THR A 82 -1.82 0.49 2.34
N VAL A 83 -2.25 0.58 1.09
CA VAL A 83 -2.31 -0.56 0.18
C VAL A 83 -1.55 -0.16 -1.07
N SER A 84 -0.61 -1.00 -1.49
CA SER A 84 0.18 -0.71 -2.68
C SER A 84 0.32 -1.99 -3.50
N TRP A 85 0.46 -1.81 -4.81
CA TRP A 85 0.55 -2.92 -5.75
C TRP A 85 1.89 -2.84 -6.47
N TRP A 86 2.51 -4.01 -6.71
CA TRP A 86 3.89 -4.09 -7.16
C TRP A 86 4.03 -5.18 -8.20
N GLU A 87 4.95 -4.97 -9.14
CA GLU A 87 5.24 -5.97 -10.16
C GLU A 87 5.81 -7.25 -9.58
N SER A 88 6.52 -7.15 -8.45
CA SER A 88 7.22 -8.28 -7.86
C SER A 88 7.66 -7.93 -6.45
N ARG A 89 8.02 -8.95 -5.68
CA ARG A 89 8.62 -8.71 -4.36
C ARG A 89 9.97 -8.02 -4.49
N ALA A 90 10.71 -8.30 -5.55
CA ALA A 90 12.00 -7.65 -5.77
C ALA A 90 11.84 -6.13 -5.90
N ALA A 91 10.76 -5.68 -6.55
CA ALA A 91 10.52 -4.24 -6.67
C ALA A 91 10.28 -3.58 -5.31
N ILE A 92 9.67 -4.30 -4.37
CA ILE A 92 9.39 -3.76 -3.05
C ILE A 92 10.68 -3.47 -2.29
N ILE A 93 11.74 -4.22 -2.56
CA ILE A 93 13.04 -3.98 -1.93
C ILE A 93 13.53 -2.57 -2.22
N GLY A 94 13.23 -2.03 -3.41
CA GLY A 94 13.61 -0.67 -3.74
C GLY A 94 12.96 0.39 -2.85
N PHE A 95 11.82 0.06 -2.26
CA PHE A 95 11.13 0.96 -1.32
C PHE A 95 11.50 0.62 0.13
N ALA A 96 11.42 -0.66 0.50
CA ALA A 96 11.43 -1.08 1.90
C ALA A 96 12.79 -1.57 2.37
N GLY A 97 13.75 -1.78 1.47
CA GLY A 97 15.01 -2.40 1.82
C GLY A 97 14.89 -3.92 1.81
N SER A 98 15.94 -4.60 2.24
CA SER A 98 16.02 -6.06 2.11
C SER A 98 14.97 -6.79 2.95
N ASP A 99 14.56 -6.21 4.08
CA ASP A 99 13.52 -6.82 4.92
C ASP A 99 12.17 -6.21 4.54
N ILE A 100 11.54 -6.78 3.53
CA ILE A 100 10.28 -6.24 3.06
C ILE A 100 9.11 -6.48 4.00
N GLU A 101 9.28 -7.34 5.01
CA GLU A 101 8.24 -7.55 6.01
C GLU A 101 8.15 -6.40 7.01
N ALA A 102 9.19 -5.61 7.13
CA ALA A 102 9.20 -4.48 8.06
C ALA A 102 8.43 -3.31 7.50
N ALA A 103 7.63 -2.67 8.34
CA ALA A 103 6.96 -1.43 7.96
C ALA A 103 7.99 -0.30 7.87
N VAL A 104 7.74 0.65 6.97
CA VAL A 104 8.58 1.83 6.79
C VAL A 104 7.87 3.01 7.44
N PHE A 105 8.55 3.66 8.39
CA PHE A 105 7.98 4.78 9.10
C PHE A 105 8.72 6.06 8.74
N TYR A 106 8.03 7.18 8.96
CA TYR A 106 8.53 8.52 8.65
C TYR A 106 8.61 9.33 9.94
N PRO A 107 9.41 10.39 9.97
CA PRO A 107 9.72 11.06 11.23
C PRO A 107 8.52 11.52 12.06
N GLU A 108 7.45 11.97 11.41
CA GLU A 108 6.29 12.48 12.15
C GLU A 108 5.23 11.43 12.43
N ASP A 109 5.45 10.17 12.01
CA ASP A 109 4.48 9.11 12.31
C ASP A 109 4.18 9.02 13.80
N ASP A 110 5.20 9.19 14.64
CA ASP A 110 5.03 9.08 16.08
C ASP A 110 4.12 10.15 16.67
N GLU A 111 3.95 11.27 15.97
CA GLU A 111 3.07 12.34 16.45
C GLU A 111 1.61 12.03 16.21
N TYR A 112 1.31 11.11 15.29
CA TYR A 112 -0.05 10.79 14.90
C TYR A 112 -0.49 9.42 15.38
N LEU A 113 0.39 8.43 15.25
CA LEU A 113 0.00 7.03 15.48
C LEU A 113 -0.15 6.75 16.95
N VAL A 114 -1.33 6.32 17.35
CA VAL A 114 -1.58 5.87 18.73
C VAL A 114 -1.30 4.37 18.87
N ASP A 115 -1.32 3.65 17.75
CA ASP A 115 -0.93 2.25 17.69
C ASP A 115 -0.59 1.94 16.24
N ARG A 116 0.19 0.88 16.02
CA ARG A 116 0.64 0.54 14.67
C ARG A 116 1.09 -0.90 14.59
N GLU A 117 0.94 -1.49 13.42
CA GLU A 117 1.62 -2.73 13.10
C GLU A 117 3.04 -2.40 12.63
N THR A 118 4.01 -3.15 13.13
CA THR A 118 5.41 -2.92 12.77
C THR A 118 5.83 -3.76 11.58
N THR A 119 4.99 -4.69 11.16
CA THR A 119 5.22 -5.50 9.97
C THR A 119 4.07 -5.27 9.01
N VAL A 120 4.28 -5.69 7.77
CA VAL A 120 3.28 -5.56 6.72
C VAL A 120 2.89 -6.94 6.23
N SER A 121 1.79 -7.01 5.49
CA SER A 121 1.35 -8.25 4.86
C SER A 121 1.50 -8.14 3.36
N HIS A 122 1.91 -9.23 2.72
CA HIS A 122 1.99 -9.29 1.27
C HIS A 122 1.08 -10.39 0.76
N PHE A 123 0.42 -10.12 -0.34
CA PHE A 123 -0.50 -11.05 -0.98
C PHE A 123 -0.20 -11.11 -2.47
N GLU A 124 -0.34 -12.29 -3.05
CA GLU A 124 -0.35 -12.37 -4.51
C GLU A 124 -1.75 -12.01 -4.99
N VAL A 125 -1.83 -11.15 -5.99
CA VAL A 125 -3.12 -10.83 -6.59
C VAL A 125 -3.51 -11.99 -7.48
N ALA A 126 -4.46 -12.78 -7.02
CA ALA A 126 -4.83 -14.02 -7.71
C ALA A 126 -5.75 -13.76 -8.89
N ALA A 127 -6.53 -12.69 -8.82
CA ALA A 127 -7.48 -12.36 -9.89
C ALA A 127 -7.88 -10.91 -9.77
N ALA A 128 -8.18 -10.29 -10.89
CA ALA A 128 -8.76 -8.95 -10.91
C ALA A 128 -9.60 -8.83 -12.17
N GLN A 129 -10.58 -7.93 -12.12
CA GLN A 129 -11.48 -7.73 -13.23
C GLN A 129 -11.86 -6.27 -13.26
N ALA A 130 -11.77 -5.66 -14.45
CA ALA A 130 -12.18 -4.27 -14.61
C ALA A 130 -13.70 -4.16 -14.48
N GLY A 131 -14.14 -3.13 -13.80
CA GLY A 131 -15.57 -2.86 -13.60
C GLY A 131 -16.10 -1.80 -14.52
#